data_dfe394f29f8bef45f9f3698d518cb0a0
#
_entry.id   dfe394f29f8bef45f9f3698d518cb0a0
#
_cell.length_a   1.000
_cell.length_b   1.000
_cell.length_c   1.000
_cell.angle_alpha   90.00
_cell.angle_beta   90.00
_cell.angle_gamma   90.00
#
_symmetry.space_group_name_H-M   'P 1'
#
loop_
_entity.id
_entity.type
_entity.pdbx_description
1 polymer ?
#
loop_
_entity_poly.entity_id
_entity_poly.type
_entity_poly.pdbx_seq_one_letter_code
_entity_poly.pdbx_strand_id
1 'polypeptide(L)'
;MNAPAYVVGGFVRNFFLKRQSKDIDIVCVGNGIQLAENVAALLQPSPKVVTYSRYGTAMFRFNDIEFEFVGARKESYSADSRKPAVEEGTLEDDQKRRDFTMNALAFSLNPDEFGLFLDSFEGLEDLNNQIIKTPLDPGITFSDDPLRMMRAIRFAAQLGFVLDGDTKQALKKYKDRIGIISQERIAAELNKIILSPKPSVGFLLLFETGLLSIIFPEMLLLHGVEIKNGKGHKDNFFHTLQVLDNLSQVTDNLWLRWAAILHDIAKPQTKRWQADIGWSFHGHEVLGATMVYTIFKRLKLPMDFKMKYVQQLVRLHLRPISLTKENITDSAIRRLIVDAGDDLDDLMLLCKADITSKNQSKVQK
;
A
#
# COMPACT_ATOMS: atom_id res chain seq x y z
N MET A 1 -39.64 -2.10 0.52
CA MET A 1 -39.03 -1.78 1.82
C MET A 1 -38.78 -0.29 1.84
N ASN A 2 -39.19 0.39 2.92
CA ASN A 2 -38.90 1.81 3.10
C ASN A 2 -37.60 2.04 3.91
N ALA A 3 -36.57 1.26 3.65
CA ALA A 3 -35.27 1.46 4.30
C ALA A 3 -34.44 2.45 3.46
N PRO A 4 -34.11 3.65 3.97
CA PRO A 4 -33.27 4.58 3.26
C PRO A 4 -31.93 3.94 2.91
N ALA A 5 -31.50 4.11 1.66
CA ALA A 5 -30.26 3.51 1.15
C ALA A 5 -29.42 4.54 0.38
N TYR A 6 -28.10 4.37 0.45
CA TYR A 6 -27.14 5.33 -0.09
C TYR A 6 -25.94 4.61 -0.67
N VAL A 7 -25.47 5.05 -1.84
CA VAL A 7 -24.15 4.68 -2.34
C VAL A 7 -23.10 5.54 -1.65
N VAL A 8 -22.02 4.95 -1.18
CA VAL A 8 -21.04 5.62 -0.33
C VAL A 8 -19.59 5.26 -0.69
N GLY A 9 -18.64 5.94 -0.08
CA GLY A 9 -17.25 5.50 -0.03
C GLY A 9 -16.47 5.67 -1.32
N GLY A 10 -15.71 4.63 -1.65
CA GLY A 10 -14.76 4.65 -2.77
C GLY A 10 -15.39 4.91 -4.12
N PHE A 11 -16.61 4.40 -4.36
CA PHE A 11 -17.35 4.62 -5.60
C PHE A 11 -17.66 6.10 -5.81
N VAL A 12 -18.23 6.77 -4.79
CA VAL A 12 -18.62 8.20 -4.87
C VAL A 12 -17.39 9.08 -5.08
N ARG A 13 -16.30 8.84 -4.32
CA ARG A 13 -15.03 9.52 -4.53
C ARG A 13 -14.54 9.34 -5.97
N ASN A 14 -14.52 8.10 -6.48
CA ASN A 14 -14.01 7.78 -7.81
C ASN A 14 -14.88 8.40 -8.92
N PHE A 15 -16.19 8.54 -8.69
CA PHE A 15 -17.10 9.26 -9.60
C PHE A 15 -16.61 10.70 -9.82
N PHE A 16 -16.32 11.44 -8.75
CA PHE A 16 -15.80 12.82 -8.88
C PHE A 16 -14.38 12.86 -9.46
N LEU A 17 -13.54 11.86 -9.17
CA LEU A 17 -12.20 11.75 -9.76
C LEU A 17 -12.20 11.22 -11.21
N LYS A 18 -13.37 10.92 -11.80
CA LYS A 18 -13.53 10.32 -13.13
C LYS A 18 -12.73 9.02 -13.29
N ARG A 19 -12.66 8.22 -12.22
CA ARG A 19 -12.01 6.92 -12.19
C ARG A 19 -13.07 5.82 -12.22
N GLN A 20 -12.79 4.73 -12.92
CA GLN A 20 -13.67 3.56 -12.89
C GLN A 20 -13.62 2.89 -11.51
N SER A 21 -14.76 2.39 -11.07
CA SER A 21 -14.89 1.56 -9.88
C SER A 21 -15.72 0.33 -10.22
N LYS A 22 -15.26 -0.83 -9.75
CA LYS A 22 -15.98 -2.10 -9.88
C LYS A 22 -16.64 -2.53 -8.57
N ASP A 23 -16.40 -1.78 -7.50
CA ASP A 23 -16.92 -2.03 -6.17
C ASP A 23 -17.87 -0.90 -5.80
N ILE A 24 -19.11 -1.25 -5.44
CA ILE A 24 -20.15 -0.30 -5.03
C ILE A 24 -20.58 -0.66 -3.61
N ASP A 25 -20.28 0.25 -2.68
CA ASP A 25 -20.70 0.13 -1.28
C ASP A 25 -22.06 0.80 -1.09
N ILE A 26 -23.03 0.05 -0.56
CA ILE A 26 -24.38 0.52 -0.27
C ILE A 26 -24.62 0.43 1.23
N VAL A 27 -24.92 1.58 1.84
CA VAL A 27 -25.35 1.66 3.24
C VAL A 27 -26.86 1.83 3.27
N CYS A 28 -27.54 1.08 4.11
CA CYS A 28 -28.97 1.27 4.37
C CYS A 28 -29.25 1.48 5.86
N VAL A 29 -30.24 2.29 6.18
CA VAL A 29 -30.74 2.42 7.55
C VAL A 29 -31.66 1.25 7.82
N GLY A 30 -31.11 0.19 8.46
CA GLY A 30 -31.76 -1.09 8.70
C GLY A 30 -30.92 -2.29 8.27
N ASN A 31 -31.58 -3.37 7.84
CA ASN A 31 -30.93 -4.65 7.57
C ASN A 31 -30.33 -4.73 6.16
N GLY A 32 -28.98 -4.58 6.06
CA GLY A 32 -28.24 -4.65 4.80
C GLY A 32 -28.31 -6.00 4.10
N ILE A 33 -28.35 -7.10 4.86
CA ILE A 33 -28.48 -8.47 4.30
C ILE A 33 -29.81 -8.62 3.58
N GLN A 34 -30.90 -8.22 4.23
CA GLN A 34 -32.22 -8.31 3.65
C GLN A 34 -32.37 -7.42 2.40
N LEU A 35 -31.76 -6.23 2.42
CA LEU A 35 -31.74 -5.35 1.24
C LEU A 35 -31.00 -6.03 0.08
N ALA A 36 -29.83 -6.61 0.32
CA ALA A 36 -29.05 -7.32 -0.70
C ALA A 36 -29.83 -8.48 -1.33
N GLU A 37 -30.51 -9.30 -0.52
CA GLU A 37 -31.34 -10.42 -0.98
C GLU A 37 -32.50 -9.94 -1.85
N ASN A 38 -33.16 -8.86 -1.44
CA ASN A 38 -34.30 -8.30 -2.19
C ASN A 38 -33.83 -7.72 -3.54
N VAL A 39 -32.70 -7.01 -3.57
CA VAL A 39 -32.12 -6.46 -4.81
C VAL A 39 -31.69 -7.61 -5.73
N ALA A 40 -31.00 -8.63 -5.21
CA ALA A 40 -30.58 -9.78 -5.99
C ALA A 40 -31.76 -10.54 -6.63
N ALA A 41 -32.89 -10.66 -5.93
CA ALA A 41 -34.07 -11.30 -6.45
C ALA A 41 -34.75 -10.58 -7.63
N LEU A 42 -34.47 -9.27 -7.79
CA LEU A 42 -34.99 -8.46 -8.91
C LEU A 42 -34.10 -8.51 -10.16
N LEU A 43 -32.87 -9.03 -10.03
CA LEU A 43 -31.91 -9.10 -11.14
C LEU A 43 -32.05 -10.42 -11.93
N GLN A 44 -31.71 -10.37 -13.22
CA GLN A 44 -31.75 -11.56 -14.09
C GLN A 44 -30.43 -11.69 -14.87
N PRO A 45 -29.72 -12.84 -14.73
CA PRO A 45 -30.00 -13.90 -13.75
C PRO A 45 -29.79 -13.40 -12.32
N SER A 46 -30.56 -13.94 -11.36
CA SER A 46 -30.39 -13.57 -9.95
C SER A 46 -29.01 -14.00 -9.43
N PRO A 47 -28.16 -13.05 -8.96
CA PRO A 47 -26.84 -13.38 -8.45
C PRO A 47 -26.91 -14.09 -7.10
N LYS A 48 -25.91 -14.92 -6.82
CA LYS A 48 -25.77 -15.55 -5.50
C LYS A 48 -25.31 -14.52 -4.47
N VAL A 49 -26.11 -14.31 -3.43
CA VAL A 49 -25.76 -13.45 -2.29
C VAL A 49 -24.87 -14.22 -1.32
N VAL A 50 -23.76 -13.61 -0.93
CA VAL A 50 -22.86 -14.08 0.14
C VAL A 50 -23.10 -13.21 1.36
N THR A 51 -23.44 -13.82 2.50
CA THR A 51 -23.77 -13.09 3.73
C THR A 51 -22.70 -13.26 4.79
N TYR A 52 -22.41 -12.17 5.51
CA TYR A 52 -21.51 -12.12 6.65
C TYR A 52 -22.30 -11.67 7.89
N SER A 53 -23.12 -12.57 8.42
CA SER A 53 -24.12 -12.27 9.47
C SER A 53 -23.52 -11.60 10.70
N ARG A 54 -22.28 -11.98 11.09
CA ARG A 54 -21.58 -11.36 12.23
C ARG A 54 -21.33 -9.85 12.04
N TYR A 55 -21.26 -9.39 10.79
CA TYR A 55 -20.94 -7.98 10.44
C TYR A 55 -22.16 -7.24 9.87
N GLY A 56 -23.30 -7.92 9.74
CA GLY A 56 -24.49 -7.35 9.11
C GLY A 56 -24.28 -6.95 7.65
N THR A 57 -23.32 -7.62 6.97
CA THR A 57 -22.91 -7.31 5.60
C THR A 57 -23.33 -8.43 4.65
N ALA A 58 -23.75 -8.08 3.45
CA ALA A 58 -23.94 -9.02 2.35
C ALA A 58 -23.37 -8.47 1.06
N MET A 59 -22.94 -9.36 0.16
CA MET A 59 -22.39 -8.99 -1.13
C MET A 59 -22.85 -9.92 -2.23
N PHE A 60 -22.91 -9.40 -3.44
CA PHE A 60 -23.04 -10.19 -4.66
C PHE A 60 -22.30 -9.52 -5.82
N ARG A 61 -22.03 -10.31 -6.86
CA ARG A 61 -21.44 -9.82 -8.11
C ARG A 61 -22.46 -9.89 -9.24
N PHE A 62 -22.60 -8.80 -9.97
CA PHE A 62 -23.47 -8.71 -11.13
C PHE A 62 -22.80 -7.85 -12.22
N ASN A 63 -22.72 -8.36 -13.46
CA ASN A 63 -22.05 -7.69 -14.60
C ASN A 63 -20.65 -7.16 -14.28
N ASP A 64 -19.80 -8.00 -13.66
CA ASP A 64 -18.42 -7.67 -13.24
C ASP A 64 -18.29 -6.54 -12.21
N ILE A 65 -19.41 -6.10 -11.65
CA ILE A 65 -19.46 -5.15 -10.55
C ILE A 65 -19.78 -5.91 -9.25
N GLU A 66 -19.03 -5.60 -8.20
CA GLU A 66 -19.28 -6.12 -6.86
C GLU A 66 -20.11 -5.11 -6.07
N PHE A 67 -21.22 -5.59 -5.49
CA PHE A 67 -22.10 -4.79 -4.67
C PHE A 67 -21.99 -5.29 -3.23
N GLU A 68 -21.58 -4.42 -2.32
CA GLU A 68 -21.56 -4.69 -0.89
C GLU A 68 -22.66 -3.88 -0.19
N PHE A 69 -23.44 -4.56 0.65
CA PHE A 69 -24.55 -3.97 1.40
C PHE A 69 -24.26 -4.07 2.89
N VAL A 70 -24.38 -2.95 3.59
CA VAL A 70 -24.16 -2.88 5.03
C VAL A 70 -25.25 -2.04 5.69
N GLY A 71 -25.73 -2.46 6.87
CA GLY A 71 -26.57 -1.61 7.70
C GLY A 71 -25.80 -0.42 8.25
N ALA A 72 -26.41 0.76 8.23
CA ALA A 72 -25.85 1.93 8.90
C ALA A 72 -25.68 1.63 10.38
N ARG A 73 -24.51 1.94 10.93
CA ARG A 73 -24.17 1.55 12.29
C ARG A 73 -23.38 2.61 13.02
N LYS A 74 -23.62 2.71 14.31
CA LYS A 74 -22.80 3.43 15.25
C LYS A 74 -21.79 2.46 15.86
N GLU A 75 -20.54 2.85 15.90
CA GLU A 75 -19.47 2.05 16.48
C GLU A 75 -18.92 2.73 17.72
N SER A 76 -18.70 1.96 18.79
CA SER A 76 -18.00 2.41 19.99
C SER A 76 -16.81 1.50 20.27
N TYR A 77 -15.65 2.10 20.53
CA TYR A 77 -14.38 1.39 20.69
C TYR A 77 -13.90 1.45 22.14
N SER A 78 -13.26 0.38 22.62
CA SER A 78 -12.53 0.36 23.87
C SER A 78 -11.03 0.56 23.64
N ALA A 79 -10.32 1.11 24.63
CA ALA A 79 -8.90 1.46 24.48
C ALA A 79 -7.99 0.30 24.05
N ASP A 80 -8.32 -0.93 24.47
CA ASP A 80 -7.50 -2.14 24.27
C ASP A 80 -7.99 -3.03 23.12
N SER A 81 -9.05 -2.62 22.41
CA SER A 81 -9.63 -3.43 21.35
C SER A 81 -10.05 -2.57 20.16
N ARG A 82 -9.68 -3.04 18.96
CA ARG A 82 -10.20 -2.50 17.68
C ARG A 82 -11.56 -3.08 17.28
N LYS A 83 -12.13 -4.00 18.08
CA LYS A 83 -13.45 -4.55 17.79
C LYS A 83 -14.48 -3.64 18.42
N PRO A 84 -15.27 -2.91 17.60
CA PRO A 84 -16.29 -2.04 18.13
C PRO A 84 -17.47 -2.84 18.70
N ALA A 85 -18.13 -2.26 19.69
CA ALA A 85 -19.53 -2.57 19.92
C ALA A 85 -20.35 -1.85 18.83
N VAL A 86 -21.28 -2.55 18.22
CA VAL A 86 -22.03 -2.08 17.04
C VAL A 86 -23.49 -1.97 17.41
N GLU A 87 -24.10 -0.81 17.15
CA GLU A 87 -25.53 -0.54 17.29
C GLU A 87 -26.06 -0.04 15.95
N GLU A 88 -27.37 -0.15 15.72
CA GLU A 88 -28.01 0.48 14.57
C GLU A 88 -27.81 1.99 14.61
N GLY A 89 -27.49 2.57 13.46
CA GLY A 89 -27.16 3.98 13.33
C GLY A 89 -27.85 4.65 12.15
N THR A 90 -27.63 5.93 12.03
CA THR A 90 -28.05 6.78 10.90
C THR A 90 -26.97 6.78 9.81
N LEU A 91 -27.26 7.37 8.64
CA LEU A 91 -26.24 7.66 7.62
C LEU A 91 -25.12 8.53 8.19
N GLU A 92 -25.45 9.54 9.00
CA GLU A 92 -24.47 10.43 9.61
C GLU A 92 -23.52 9.68 10.57
N ASP A 93 -24.05 8.72 11.35
CA ASP A 93 -23.23 7.85 12.20
C ASP A 93 -22.25 7.00 11.35
N ASP A 94 -22.72 6.47 10.20
CA ASP A 94 -21.86 5.74 9.27
C ASP A 94 -20.79 6.63 8.66
N GLN A 95 -21.14 7.85 8.26
CA GLN A 95 -20.17 8.81 7.72
C GLN A 95 -19.12 9.25 8.74
N LYS A 96 -19.53 9.50 10.01
CA LYS A 96 -18.61 9.87 11.12
C LYS A 96 -17.54 8.84 11.39
N ARG A 97 -17.88 7.55 11.30
CA ARG A 97 -16.93 6.46 11.57
C ARG A 97 -15.98 6.16 10.41
N ARG A 98 -16.14 6.79 9.24
CA ARG A 98 -15.27 6.57 8.08
C ARG A 98 -13.88 7.13 8.32
N ASP A 99 -12.92 6.63 7.54
CA ASP A 99 -11.51 7.00 7.69
C ASP A 99 -11.23 8.43 7.26
N PHE A 100 -11.75 8.86 6.09
CA PHE A 100 -11.46 10.19 5.52
C PHE A 100 -12.73 10.83 4.94
N THR A 101 -12.76 12.17 4.95
CA THR A 101 -13.86 12.98 4.43
C THR A 101 -14.22 12.64 2.99
N MET A 102 -13.21 12.44 2.14
CA MET A 102 -13.39 12.03 0.73
C MET A 102 -14.05 10.66 0.55
N ASN A 103 -14.08 9.82 1.59
CA ASN A 103 -14.74 8.53 1.61
C ASN A 103 -16.07 8.56 2.37
N ALA A 104 -16.45 9.72 2.95
CA ALA A 104 -17.71 9.95 3.63
C ALA A 104 -18.80 10.53 2.70
N LEU A 105 -18.48 10.76 1.43
CA LEU A 105 -19.41 11.23 0.41
C LEU A 105 -20.48 10.16 0.11
N ALA A 106 -21.71 10.58 -0.15
CA ALA A 106 -22.81 9.69 -0.44
C ALA A 106 -23.73 10.22 -1.56
N PHE A 107 -24.40 9.30 -2.26
CA PHE A 107 -25.56 9.59 -3.10
C PHE A 107 -26.78 8.84 -2.58
N SER A 108 -27.92 9.53 -2.46
CA SER A 108 -29.19 8.90 -2.09
C SER A 108 -29.71 7.98 -3.19
N LEU A 109 -30.17 6.80 -2.79
CA LEU A 109 -30.91 5.86 -3.65
C LEU A 109 -32.42 5.87 -3.37
N ASN A 110 -32.88 6.76 -2.48
CA ASN A 110 -34.27 6.85 -2.09
C ASN A 110 -35.11 7.45 -3.24
N PRO A 111 -36.33 6.96 -3.51
CA PRO A 111 -37.11 7.40 -4.68
C PRO A 111 -37.31 8.92 -4.78
N ASP A 112 -37.62 9.56 -3.66
CA ASP A 112 -37.91 11.00 -3.63
C ASP A 112 -36.65 11.90 -3.71
N GLU A 113 -35.48 11.30 -3.45
CA GLU A 113 -34.17 11.98 -3.41
C GLU A 113 -33.11 11.27 -4.26
N PHE A 114 -33.55 10.50 -5.26
CA PHE A 114 -32.63 9.69 -6.05
C PHE A 114 -31.56 10.55 -6.71
N GLY A 115 -30.27 10.21 -6.43
CA GLY A 115 -29.13 10.93 -6.93
C GLY A 115 -28.78 12.21 -6.15
N LEU A 116 -29.50 12.55 -5.07
CA LEU A 116 -29.12 13.66 -4.20
C LEU A 116 -27.74 13.39 -3.61
N PHE A 117 -26.84 14.36 -3.79
CA PHE A 117 -25.48 14.31 -3.24
C PHE A 117 -25.48 14.79 -1.78
N LEU A 118 -24.82 14.02 -0.91
CA LEU A 118 -24.74 14.27 0.52
C LEU A 118 -23.26 14.33 0.95
N ASP A 119 -22.87 15.47 1.51
CA ASP A 119 -21.52 15.75 1.98
C ASP A 119 -21.55 16.47 3.32
N SER A 120 -21.57 15.72 4.41
CA SER A 120 -21.69 16.27 5.77
C SER A 120 -20.37 16.77 6.35
N PHE A 121 -19.23 16.51 5.67
CA PHE A 121 -17.89 16.75 6.19
C PHE A 121 -16.97 17.51 5.22
N GLU A 122 -17.54 18.22 4.25
CA GLU A 122 -16.79 18.99 3.25
C GLU A 122 -15.80 18.12 2.44
N GLY A 123 -16.13 16.84 2.27
CA GLY A 123 -15.27 15.85 1.62
C GLY A 123 -15.04 16.15 0.14
N LEU A 124 -15.98 16.81 -0.55
CA LEU A 124 -15.81 17.23 -1.94
C LEU A 124 -14.80 18.38 -2.05
N GLU A 125 -14.80 19.31 -1.10
CA GLU A 125 -13.81 20.38 -1.04
C GLU A 125 -12.40 19.79 -0.80
N ASP A 126 -12.25 18.92 0.20
CA ASP A 126 -10.99 18.20 0.46
C ASP A 126 -10.52 17.42 -0.77
N LEU A 127 -11.45 16.76 -1.48
CA LEU A 127 -11.15 16.02 -2.71
C LEU A 127 -10.63 16.93 -3.83
N ASN A 128 -11.26 18.09 -4.03
CA ASN A 128 -10.85 19.08 -5.02
C ASN A 128 -9.50 19.71 -4.68
N ASN A 129 -9.24 19.93 -3.39
CA ASN A 129 -7.98 20.45 -2.87
C ASN A 129 -6.88 19.37 -2.77
N GLN A 130 -7.20 18.11 -3.09
CA GLN A 130 -6.29 16.97 -3.00
C GLN A 130 -5.76 16.74 -1.57
N ILE A 131 -6.62 16.89 -0.57
CA ILE A 131 -6.31 16.77 0.84
C ILE A 131 -6.90 15.46 1.40
N ILE A 132 -6.14 14.78 2.27
CA ILE A 132 -6.61 13.64 3.06
C ILE A 132 -6.81 14.12 4.50
N LYS A 133 -8.06 14.19 4.90
CA LYS A 133 -8.51 14.67 6.22
C LYS A 133 -9.52 13.70 6.81
N THR A 134 -9.55 13.56 8.12
CA THR A 134 -10.52 12.71 8.83
C THR A 134 -11.83 13.44 9.10
N PRO A 135 -13.01 12.77 9.08
CA PRO A 135 -14.29 13.41 9.40
C PRO A 135 -14.36 13.95 10.84
N LEU A 136 -13.73 13.24 11.77
CA LEU A 136 -13.61 13.60 13.19
C LEU A 136 -12.17 13.94 13.52
N ASP A 137 -11.91 14.24 14.81
CA ASP A 137 -10.55 14.38 15.32
C ASP A 137 -9.67 13.18 14.91
N PRO A 138 -8.53 13.42 14.26
CA PRO A 138 -7.69 12.33 13.75
C PRO A 138 -7.13 11.44 14.86
N GLY A 139 -6.97 11.95 16.09
CA GLY A 139 -6.57 11.16 17.23
C GLY A 139 -7.61 10.11 17.61
N ILE A 140 -8.90 10.46 17.58
CA ILE A 140 -10.01 9.52 17.75
C ILE A 140 -10.00 8.50 16.61
N THR A 141 -9.98 8.98 15.37
CA THR A 141 -10.01 8.13 14.17
C THR A 141 -8.90 7.07 14.16
N PHE A 142 -7.68 7.42 14.55
CA PHE A 142 -6.53 6.49 14.58
C PHE A 142 -6.47 5.65 15.86
N SER A 143 -7.09 6.12 16.95
CA SER A 143 -7.26 5.31 18.16
C SER A 143 -8.28 4.20 17.95
N ASP A 144 -9.36 4.46 17.21
CA ASP A 144 -10.42 3.50 16.92
C ASP A 144 -9.93 2.36 16.01
N ASP A 145 -9.35 2.67 14.86
CA ASP A 145 -8.67 1.68 14.01
C ASP A 145 -7.31 2.22 13.53
N PRO A 146 -6.21 1.80 14.18
CA PRO A 146 -4.86 2.24 13.79
C PRO A 146 -4.45 1.89 12.37
N LEU A 147 -5.12 0.93 11.69
CA LEU A 147 -4.86 0.65 10.28
C LEU A 147 -5.18 1.85 9.38
N ARG A 148 -6.06 2.75 9.82
CA ARG A 148 -6.38 3.99 9.09
C ARG A 148 -5.14 4.86 8.89
N MET A 149 -4.11 4.76 9.74
CA MET A 149 -2.82 5.40 9.52
C MET A 149 -2.14 4.90 8.24
N MET A 150 -2.09 3.58 8.04
CA MET A 150 -1.56 2.99 6.80
C MET A 150 -2.42 3.35 5.58
N ARG A 151 -3.73 3.42 5.76
CA ARG A 151 -4.67 3.81 4.70
C ARG A 151 -4.49 5.28 4.28
N ALA A 152 -4.22 6.21 5.23
CA ALA A 152 -3.90 7.60 4.93
C ALA A 152 -2.67 7.70 4.01
N ILE A 153 -1.59 7.01 4.37
CA ILE A 153 -0.35 6.97 3.60
C ILE A 153 -0.57 6.31 2.23
N ARG A 154 -1.34 5.22 2.19
CA ARG A 154 -1.71 4.58 0.93
C ARG A 154 -2.45 5.52 0.00
N PHE A 155 -3.47 6.21 0.49
CA PHE A 155 -4.23 7.14 -0.34
C PHE A 155 -3.36 8.31 -0.83
N ALA A 156 -2.44 8.82 0.01
CA ALA A 156 -1.47 9.82 -0.44
C ALA A 156 -0.63 9.31 -1.62
N ALA A 157 -0.12 8.08 -1.55
CA ALA A 157 0.66 7.48 -2.62
C ALA A 157 -0.16 7.15 -3.88
N GLN A 158 -1.42 6.67 -3.72
CA GLN A 158 -2.27 6.24 -4.82
C GLN A 158 -2.95 7.40 -5.56
N LEU A 159 -3.35 8.44 -4.84
CA LEU A 159 -4.08 9.58 -5.40
C LEU A 159 -3.17 10.76 -5.73
N GLY A 160 -1.97 10.82 -5.13
CA GLY A 160 -1.08 11.97 -5.19
C GLY A 160 -1.52 13.11 -4.27
N PHE A 161 -2.33 12.82 -3.25
CA PHE A 161 -2.88 13.79 -2.32
C PHE A 161 -1.94 14.04 -1.14
N VAL A 162 -2.09 15.18 -0.48
CA VAL A 162 -1.33 15.52 0.72
C VAL A 162 -2.16 15.24 1.97
N LEU A 163 -1.48 14.88 3.06
CA LEU A 163 -2.13 14.76 4.37
C LEU A 163 -2.38 16.15 4.94
N ASP A 164 -3.57 16.36 5.47
CA ASP A 164 -3.88 17.51 6.31
C ASP A 164 -2.89 17.60 7.49
N GLY A 165 -2.64 18.83 7.97
CA GLY A 165 -1.63 19.07 9.02
C GLY A 165 -1.90 18.32 10.31
N ASP A 166 -3.14 18.37 10.81
CA ASP A 166 -3.55 17.70 12.04
C ASP A 166 -3.55 16.18 11.87
N THR A 167 -4.01 15.70 10.70
CA THR A 167 -3.94 14.28 10.31
C THR A 167 -2.50 13.79 10.33
N LYS A 168 -1.54 14.52 9.75
CA LYS A 168 -0.12 14.16 9.74
C LYS A 168 0.51 14.17 11.14
N GLN A 169 0.15 15.13 11.99
CA GLN A 169 0.61 15.17 13.38
C GLN A 169 0.07 14.01 14.20
N ALA A 170 -1.20 13.66 14.01
CA ALA A 170 -1.80 12.53 14.68
C ALA A 170 -1.15 11.20 14.29
N LEU A 171 -0.76 11.00 13.02
CA LEU A 171 0.01 9.82 12.61
C LEU A 171 1.30 9.69 13.45
N LYS A 172 2.05 10.78 13.63
CA LYS A 172 3.28 10.76 14.46
C LYS A 172 3.00 10.43 15.90
N LYS A 173 1.94 11.02 16.46
CA LYS A 173 1.57 10.89 17.89
C LYS A 173 1.07 9.49 18.22
N TYR A 174 0.27 8.88 17.34
CA TYR A 174 -0.40 7.61 17.60
C TYR A 174 0.26 6.40 16.91
N LYS A 175 1.42 6.56 16.27
CA LYS A 175 2.12 5.52 15.50
C LYS A 175 2.28 4.19 16.24
N ASP A 176 2.53 4.22 17.54
CA ASP A 176 2.79 3.02 18.33
C ASP A 176 1.55 2.11 18.44
N ARG A 177 0.36 2.66 18.26
CA ARG A 177 -0.88 1.88 18.21
C ARG A 177 -0.96 0.93 17.02
N ILE A 178 -0.14 1.13 15.99
CA ILE A 178 -0.09 0.19 14.84
C ILE A 178 0.27 -1.23 15.29
N GLY A 179 0.94 -1.37 16.45
CA GLY A 179 1.33 -2.67 17.03
C GLY A 179 0.16 -3.60 17.36
N ILE A 180 -1.08 -3.09 17.53
CA ILE A 180 -2.27 -3.94 17.75
C ILE A 180 -2.85 -4.52 16.44
N ILE A 181 -2.37 -4.06 15.29
CA ILE A 181 -2.84 -4.52 13.98
C ILE A 181 -2.06 -5.77 13.57
N SER A 182 -2.77 -6.75 13.02
CA SER A 182 -2.12 -7.96 12.50
C SER A 182 -1.20 -7.66 11.32
N GLN A 183 -0.10 -8.40 11.22
CA GLN A 183 0.90 -8.19 10.18
C GLN A 183 0.32 -8.40 8.77
N GLU A 184 -0.65 -9.29 8.61
CA GLU A 184 -1.34 -9.53 7.33
C GLU A 184 -2.08 -8.28 6.84
N ARG A 185 -2.74 -7.54 7.74
CA ARG A 185 -3.42 -6.29 7.39
C ARG A 185 -2.43 -5.17 7.06
N ILE A 186 -1.34 -5.07 7.83
CA ILE A 186 -0.26 -4.12 7.54
C ILE A 186 0.36 -4.41 6.19
N ALA A 187 0.69 -5.68 5.91
CA ALA A 187 1.26 -6.11 4.64
C ALA A 187 0.32 -5.85 3.46
N ALA A 188 -0.99 -6.04 3.65
CA ALA A 188 -1.97 -5.75 2.61
C ALA A 188 -1.98 -4.25 2.22
N GLU A 189 -1.92 -3.34 3.20
CA GLU A 189 -1.84 -1.90 2.91
C GLU A 189 -0.45 -1.53 2.34
N LEU A 190 0.64 -2.12 2.84
CA LEU A 190 1.99 -1.91 2.33
C LEU A 190 2.11 -2.35 0.85
N ASN A 191 1.54 -3.50 0.49
CA ASN A 191 1.48 -3.96 -0.90
C ASN A 191 0.75 -2.97 -1.81
N LYS A 192 -0.34 -2.35 -1.33
CA LYS A 192 -1.06 -1.32 -2.08
C LYS A 192 -0.25 -0.02 -2.22
N ILE A 193 0.58 0.32 -1.23
CA ILE A 193 1.53 1.44 -1.34
C ILE A 193 2.59 1.11 -2.40
N ILE A 194 3.17 -0.09 -2.36
CA ILE A 194 4.17 -0.56 -3.33
C ILE A 194 3.61 -0.55 -4.76
N LEU A 195 2.34 -0.90 -4.94
CA LEU A 195 1.67 -0.89 -6.25
C LEU A 195 1.16 0.49 -6.69
N SER A 196 1.31 1.52 -5.87
CA SER A 196 0.91 2.87 -6.26
C SER A 196 1.75 3.40 -7.43
N PRO A 197 1.27 4.43 -8.15
CA PRO A 197 2.01 5.05 -9.25
C PRO A 197 3.35 5.67 -8.82
N LYS A 198 3.42 6.17 -7.58
CA LYS A 198 4.63 6.76 -7.00
C LYS A 198 4.83 6.27 -5.56
N PRO A 199 5.31 5.03 -5.39
CA PRO A 199 5.41 4.41 -4.08
C PRO A 199 6.38 5.12 -3.13
N SER A 200 7.37 5.86 -3.64
CA SER A 200 8.28 6.68 -2.81
C SER A 200 7.53 7.65 -1.90
N VAL A 201 6.41 8.23 -2.35
CA VAL A 201 5.57 9.12 -1.52
C VAL A 201 5.10 8.41 -0.26
N GLY A 202 4.62 7.17 -0.40
CA GLY A 202 4.17 6.38 0.74
C GLY A 202 5.31 6.04 1.70
N PHE A 203 6.46 5.60 1.18
CA PHE A 203 7.62 5.27 2.03
C PHE A 203 8.22 6.49 2.72
N LEU A 204 8.24 7.66 2.08
CA LEU A 204 8.67 8.92 2.70
C LEU A 204 7.72 9.30 3.86
N LEU A 205 6.41 9.18 3.67
CA LEU A 205 5.44 9.41 4.73
C LEU A 205 5.59 8.42 5.88
N LEU A 206 5.81 7.13 5.60
CA LEU A 206 6.11 6.13 6.63
C LEU A 206 7.37 6.51 7.43
N PHE A 207 8.40 7.00 6.75
CA PHE A 207 9.64 7.47 7.36
C PHE A 207 9.41 8.72 8.23
N GLU A 208 8.80 9.77 7.67
CA GLU A 208 8.55 11.06 8.34
C GLU A 208 7.63 10.95 9.56
N THR A 209 6.68 10.02 9.54
CA THR A 209 5.75 9.77 10.63
C THR A 209 6.31 8.81 11.69
N GLY A 210 7.42 8.14 11.39
CA GLY A 210 8.05 7.15 12.26
C GLY A 210 7.37 5.78 12.22
N LEU A 211 6.34 5.57 11.40
CA LEU A 211 5.70 4.26 11.22
C LEU A 211 6.67 3.24 10.61
N LEU A 212 7.59 3.68 9.75
CA LEU A 212 8.55 2.80 9.11
C LEU A 212 9.41 2.03 10.13
N SER A 213 9.80 2.68 11.23
CA SER A 213 10.60 2.05 12.28
C SER A 213 9.88 0.87 12.99
N ILE A 214 8.55 0.88 12.98
CA ILE A 214 7.72 -0.14 13.63
C ILE A 214 7.39 -1.27 12.66
N ILE A 215 7.00 -0.91 11.43
CA ILE A 215 6.49 -1.90 10.47
C ILE A 215 7.60 -2.52 9.62
N PHE A 216 8.65 -1.76 9.30
CA PHE A 216 9.74 -2.21 8.41
C PHE A 216 11.11 -1.64 8.84
N PRO A 217 11.60 -1.99 10.05
CA PRO A 217 12.82 -1.43 10.62
C PRO A 217 14.07 -1.69 9.76
N GLU A 218 14.13 -2.82 9.02
CA GLU A 218 15.26 -3.14 8.16
C GLU A 218 15.45 -2.09 7.05
N MET A 219 14.35 -1.57 6.51
CA MET A 219 14.40 -0.54 5.48
C MET A 219 14.87 0.80 6.07
N LEU A 220 14.52 1.10 7.32
CA LEU A 220 15.00 2.31 8.00
C LEU A 220 16.53 2.32 8.16
N LEU A 221 17.16 1.14 8.35
CA LEU A 221 18.62 1.03 8.48
C LEU A 221 19.39 1.41 7.20
N LEU A 222 18.72 1.45 6.05
CA LEU A 222 19.31 1.92 4.79
C LEU A 222 19.56 3.44 4.78
N HIS A 223 18.86 4.19 5.64
CA HIS A 223 18.96 5.64 5.71
C HIS A 223 20.26 6.10 6.39
N GLY A 224 20.84 7.13 5.82
CA GLY A 224 22.02 7.82 6.33
C GLY A 224 23.27 7.61 5.48
N VAL A 225 24.14 8.61 5.54
CA VAL A 225 25.43 8.63 4.83
C VAL A 225 26.53 8.82 5.85
N GLU A 226 27.50 7.94 5.82
CA GLU A 226 28.72 8.07 6.62
C GLU A 226 29.87 8.55 5.75
N ILE A 227 30.53 9.60 6.19
CA ILE A 227 31.70 10.17 5.51
C ILE A 227 32.94 9.87 6.34
N LYS A 228 33.92 9.20 5.72
CA LYS A 228 35.22 8.93 6.33
C LYS A 228 36.33 9.30 5.35
N ASN A 229 37.30 10.09 5.81
CA ASN A 229 38.41 10.60 4.98
C ASN A 229 37.91 11.23 3.66
N GLY A 230 36.84 12.04 3.70
CA GLY A 230 36.26 12.69 2.54
C GLY A 230 35.50 11.76 1.56
N LYS A 231 35.44 10.45 1.80
CA LYS A 231 34.73 9.48 0.98
C LYS A 231 33.41 9.11 1.68
N GLY A 232 32.28 9.41 1.04
CA GLY A 232 30.93 9.00 1.45
C GLY A 232 30.39 7.89 0.53
N HIS A 233 29.23 7.36 0.90
CA HIS A 233 28.43 6.48 0.03
C HIS A 233 27.08 7.15 -0.25
N LYS A 234 26.32 6.61 -1.22
CA LYS A 234 24.94 7.04 -1.44
C LYS A 234 24.09 6.70 -0.22
N ASP A 235 23.08 7.50 0.05
CA ASP A 235 22.00 7.11 0.95
C ASP A 235 21.19 5.98 0.27
N ASN A 236 21.28 4.77 0.85
CA ASN A 236 20.69 3.59 0.25
C ASN A 236 19.15 3.59 0.37
N PHE A 237 18.57 4.30 1.35
CA PHE A 237 17.12 4.44 1.48
C PHE A 237 16.53 5.22 0.29
N PHE A 238 17.05 6.43 0.03
CA PHE A 238 16.57 7.23 -1.10
C PHE A 238 16.90 6.58 -2.44
N HIS A 239 18.04 5.89 -2.54
CA HIS A 239 18.36 5.12 -3.72
C HIS A 239 17.33 4.00 -3.98
N THR A 240 16.99 3.22 -2.96
CA THR A 240 15.97 2.16 -3.05
C THR A 240 14.61 2.72 -3.47
N LEU A 241 14.20 3.89 -2.93
CA LEU A 241 12.97 4.55 -3.35
C LEU A 241 12.99 4.97 -4.83
N GLN A 242 14.12 5.45 -5.32
CA GLN A 242 14.27 5.80 -6.73
C GLN A 242 14.18 4.56 -7.63
N VAL A 243 14.81 3.45 -7.26
CA VAL A 243 14.71 2.17 -7.99
C VAL A 243 13.26 1.68 -8.02
N LEU A 244 12.55 1.76 -6.91
CA LEU A 244 11.15 1.39 -6.81
C LEU A 244 10.25 2.27 -7.69
N ASP A 245 10.46 3.59 -7.70
CA ASP A 245 9.73 4.51 -8.58
C ASP A 245 10.03 4.23 -10.06
N ASN A 246 11.29 3.94 -10.42
CA ASN A 246 11.65 3.57 -11.79
C ASN A 246 10.90 2.32 -12.26
N LEU A 247 10.80 1.28 -11.42
CA LEU A 247 10.03 0.08 -11.73
C LEU A 247 8.53 0.33 -11.78
N SER A 248 8.01 1.25 -10.97
CA SER A 248 6.57 1.56 -10.97
C SER A 248 6.07 2.09 -12.31
N GLN A 249 6.95 2.62 -13.15
CA GLN A 249 6.61 3.14 -14.47
C GLN A 249 6.53 2.05 -15.56
N VAL A 250 7.09 0.86 -15.30
CA VAL A 250 7.26 -0.17 -16.34
C VAL A 250 6.62 -1.50 -16.00
N THR A 251 6.23 -1.73 -14.76
CA THR A 251 5.63 -3.01 -14.34
C THR A 251 4.71 -2.88 -13.14
N ASP A 252 3.63 -3.64 -13.13
CA ASP A 252 2.71 -3.82 -11.99
C ASP A 252 2.97 -5.14 -11.24
N ASN A 253 4.09 -5.83 -11.54
CA ASN A 253 4.48 -7.03 -10.82
C ASN A 253 4.90 -6.67 -9.38
N LEU A 254 4.01 -6.94 -8.41
CA LEU A 254 4.24 -6.66 -7.00
C LEU A 254 5.56 -7.28 -6.48
N TRP A 255 5.89 -8.49 -6.93
CA TRP A 255 7.04 -9.21 -6.39
C TRP A 255 8.35 -8.69 -6.97
N LEU A 256 8.34 -8.20 -8.21
CA LEU A 256 9.48 -7.47 -8.78
C LEU A 256 9.70 -6.14 -8.04
N ARG A 257 8.64 -5.42 -7.69
CA ARG A 257 8.73 -4.21 -6.86
C ARG A 257 9.23 -4.52 -5.44
N TRP A 258 8.85 -5.67 -4.86
CA TRP A 258 9.45 -6.16 -3.60
C TRP A 258 10.95 -6.47 -3.76
N ALA A 259 11.38 -7.06 -4.88
CA ALA A 259 12.79 -7.26 -5.16
C ALA A 259 13.56 -5.95 -5.21
N ALA A 260 12.97 -4.88 -5.79
CA ALA A 260 13.55 -3.54 -5.75
C ALA A 260 13.71 -2.97 -4.34
N ILE A 261 12.74 -3.20 -3.45
CA ILE A 261 12.84 -2.75 -2.05
C ILE A 261 13.95 -3.50 -1.32
N LEU A 262 14.17 -4.77 -1.65
CA LEU A 262 15.04 -5.67 -0.89
C LEU A 262 16.42 -5.89 -1.52
N HIS A 263 16.68 -5.39 -2.75
CA HIS A 263 17.96 -5.67 -3.45
C HIS A 263 19.18 -5.26 -2.63
N ASP A 264 19.10 -4.13 -1.95
CA ASP A 264 20.16 -3.52 -1.16
C ASP A 264 19.98 -3.66 0.37
N ILE A 265 19.00 -4.42 0.83
CA ILE A 265 18.55 -4.45 2.23
C ILE A 265 19.67 -4.86 3.21
N ALA A 266 20.66 -5.63 2.77
CA ALA A 266 21.77 -6.09 3.60
C ALA A 266 23.00 -5.16 3.56
N LYS A 267 22.99 -4.05 2.82
CA LYS A 267 24.12 -3.10 2.79
C LYS A 267 24.55 -2.59 4.17
N PRO A 268 23.64 -2.25 5.10
CA PRO A 268 24.06 -1.83 6.44
C PRO A 268 24.87 -2.89 7.19
N GLN A 269 24.54 -4.17 7.03
CA GLN A 269 25.19 -5.26 7.74
C GLN A 269 26.52 -5.69 7.08
N THR A 270 26.68 -5.43 5.78
CA THR A 270 27.88 -5.80 5.01
C THR A 270 28.83 -4.61 4.81
N LYS A 271 28.47 -3.44 5.32
CA LYS A 271 29.27 -2.22 5.22
C LYS A 271 30.65 -2.38 5.86
N ARG A 272 31.71 -2.12 5.10
CA ARG A 272 33.11 -2.17 5.55
C ARG A 272 33.87 -1.00 4.98
N TRP A 273 34.78 -0.44 5.79
CA TRP A 273 35.72 0.57 5.36
C TRP A 273 37.02 -0.07 4.88
N GLN A 274 37.46 0.30 3.69
CA GLN A 274 38.75 -0.09 3.12
C GLN A 274 39.53 1.17 2.77
N ALA A 275 40.79 1.26 3.22
CA ALA A 275 41.59 2.48 3.10
C ALA A 275 41.70 2.97 1.64
N ASP A 276 41.94 2.06 0.71
CA ASP A 276 42.16 2.34 -0.70
C ASP A 276 40.90 2.67 -1.49
N ILE A 277 39.81 1.94 -1.20
CA ILE A 277 38.58 1.97 -2.01
C ILE A 277 37.52 2.89 -1.35
N GLY A 278 37.52 3.01 -0.03
CA GLY A 278 36.46 3.66 0.75
C GLY A 278 35.43 2.63 1.27
N TRP A 279 34.15 2.99 1.22
CA TRP A 279 33.07 2.12 1.66
C TRP A 279 32.79 0.99 0.65
N SER A 280 32.73 -0.24 1.13
CA SER A 280 32.36 -1.44 0.38
C SER A 280 31.24 -2.19 1.04
N PHE A 281 30.48 -2.98 0.25
CA PHE A 281 29.28 -3.70 0.67
C PHE A 281 29.27 -5.12 0.11
N HIS A 282 30.44 -5.78 0.06
CA HIS A 282 30.57 -7.12 -0.55
C HIS A 282 29.67 -8.16 0.13
N GLY A 283 28.99 -8.96 -0.68
CA GLY A 283 28.14 -10.05 -0.23
C GLY A 283 26.74 -9.62 0.24
N HIS A 284 26.37 -8.32 0.03
CA HIS A 284 25.02 -7.88 0.41
C HIS A 284 23.92 -8.58 -0.41
N GLU A 285 24.20 -9.01 -1.63
CA GLU A 285 23.28 -9.76 -2.47
C GLU A 285 22.97 -11.15 -1.89
N VAL A 286 23.96 -11.81 -1.31
CA VAL A 286 23.80 -13.14 -0.70
C VAL A 286 23.09 -13.04 0.65
N LEU A 287 23.54 -12.10 1.50
CA LEU A 287 22.91 -11.85 2.80
C LEU A 287 21.49 -11.32 2.62
N GLY A 288 21.28 -10.42 1.64
CA GLY A 288 19.97 -9.86 1.30
C GLY A 288 18.97 -10.94 0.92
N ALA A 289 19.36 -11.88 0.07
CA ALA A 289 18.54 -13.03 -0.30
C ALA A 289 18.14 -13.89 0.93
N THR A 290 19.02 -14.02 1.92
CA THR A 290 18.69 -14.68 3.19
C THR A 290 17.70 -13.86 4.02
N MET A 291 17.90 -12.54 4.08
CA MET A 291 17.01 -11.62 4.81
C MET A 291 15.57 -11.59 4.25
N VAL A 292 15.40 -11.83 2.93
CA VAL A 292 14.06 -11.95 2.31
C VAL A 292 13.20 -12.94 3.06
N TYR A 293 13.71 -14.14 3.40
CA TYR A 293 12.96 -15.14 4.15
C TYR A 293 12.46 -14.60 5.49
N THR A 294 13.33 -13.96 6.27
CA THR A 294 12.99 -13.44 7.59
C THR A 294 11.96 -12.31 7.52
N ILE A 295 12.13 -11.40 6.55
CA ILE A 295 11.23 -10.28 6.32
C ILE A 295 9.84 -10.78 5.88
N PHE A 296 9.77 -11.68 4.90
CA PHE A 296 8.52 -12.27 4.40
C PHE A 296 7.76 -12.99 5.52
N LYS A 297 8.48 -13.81 6.33
CA LYS A 297 7.89 -14.51 7.47
C LYS A 297 7.32 -13.54 8.50
N ARG A 298 8.05 -12.46 8.84
CA ARG A 298 7.63 -11.46 9.83
C ARG A 298 6.43 -10.66 9.33
N LEU A 299 6.43 -10.22 8.08
CA LEU A 299 5.35 -9.46 7.45
C LEU A 299 4.17 -10.35 7.03
N LYS A 300 4.25 -11.67 7.23
CA LYS A 300 3.22 -12.62 6.79
C LYS A 300 2.94 -12.55 5.27
N LEU A 301 3.97 -12.29 4.49
CA LEU A 301 3.93 -12.39 3.04
C LEU A 301 3.96 -13.87 2.61
N PRO A 302 3.56 -14.20 1.36
CA PRO A 302 3.59 -15.57 0.86
C PRO A 302 4.99 -16.20 0.93
N MET A 303 5.09 -17.39 1.52
CA MET A 303 6.34 -18.15 1.69
C MET A 303 6.54 -19.19 0.57
N ASP A 304 5.85 -19.05 -0.53
CA ASP A 304 5.83 -19.93 -1.70
C ASP A 304 6.86 -19.53 -2.78
N PHE A 305 6.58 -19.81 -4.03
CA PHE A 305 7.42 -19.46 -5.19
C PHE A 305 7.67 -17.94 -5.29
N LYS A 306 6.76 -17.10 -4.80
CA LYS A 306 6.90 -15.63 -4.81
C LYS A 306 8.06 -15.16 -3.96
N MET A 307 8.24 -15.76 -2.79
CA MET A 307 9.42 -15.50 -1.95
C MET A 307 10.71 -15.95 -2.63
N LYS A 308 10.70 -17.16 -3.22
CA LYS A 308 11.88 -17.69 -3.93
C LYS A 308 12.27 -16.79 -5.12
N TYR A 309 11.29 -16.33 -5.87
CA TYR A 309 11.48 -15.37 -6.95
C TYR A 309 12.18 -14.09 -6.45
N VAL A 310 11.67 -13.46 -5.38
CA VAL A 310 12.31 -12.28 -4.80
C VAL A 310 13.74 -12.58 -4.31
N GLN A 311 13.95 -13.72 -3.63
CA GLN A 311 15.28 -14.13 -3.19
C GLN A 311 16.27 -14.28 -4.36
N GLN A 312 15.83 -14.86 -5.45
CA GLN A 312 16.64 -15.06 -6.65
C GLN A 312 17.03 -13.73 -7.29
N LEU A 313 16.08 -12.83 -7.48
CA LEU A 313 16.35 -11.49 -8.03
C LEU A 313 17.31 -10.69 -7.14
N VAL A 314 17.10 -10.70 -5.82
CA VAL A 314 18.01 -10.04 -4.87
C VAL A 314 19.42 -10.64 -4.95
N ARG A 315 19.53 -11.96 -5.05
CA ARG A 315 20.83 -12.64 -5.15
C ARG A 315 21.57 -12.33 -6.46
N LEU A 316 20.84 -12.14 -7.55
CA LEU A 316 21.41 -12.00 -8.89
C LEU A 316 21.56 -10.55 -9.36
N HIS A 317 20.98 -9.55 -8.67
CA HIS A 317 20.86 -8.18 -9.18
C HIS A 317 22.17 -7.51 -9.61
N LEU A 318 23.31 -7.90 -9.01
CA LEU A 318 24.62 -7.35 -9.40
C LEU A 318 25.24 -8.05 -10.61
N ARG A 319 24.78 -9.24 -10.98
CA ARG A 319 25.44 -10.06 -12.02
C ARG A 319 25.35 -9.43 -13.41
N PRO A 320 24.20 -8.93 -13.90
CA PRO A 320 24.15 -8.25 -15.19
C PRO A 320 25.11 -7.06 -15.27
N ILE A 321 25.18 -6.24 -14.22
CA ILE A 321 26.09 -5.08 -14.16
C ILE A 321 27.57 -5.53 -14.20
N SER A 322 27.90 -6.67 -13.58
CA SER A 322 29.26 -7.20 -13.62
C SER A 322 29.67 -7.67 -15.01
N LEU A 323 28.71 -8.05 -15.86
CA LEU A 323 28.93 -8.48 -17.24
C LEU A 323 29.06 -7.31 -18.23
N THR A 324 29.00 -6.05 -17.80
CA THR A 324 29.28 -4.89 -18.66
C THR A 324 30.76 -4.49 -18.68
N LYS A 325 31.61 -5.21 -17.93
CA LYS A 325 33.06 -4.97 -17.90
C LYS A 325 33.76 -5.60 -19.09
N GLU A 326 34.92 -5.07 -19.48
CA GLU A 326 35.74 -5.62 -20.56
C GLU A 326 36.21 -7.06 -20.20
N ASN A 327 36.29 -7.97 -21.22
CA ASN A 327 36.68 -9.37 -21.10
C ASN A 327 35.63 -10.33 -20.49
N ILE A 328 34.39 -10.21 -20.92
CA ILE A 328 33.33 -11.16 -20.54
C ILE A 328 33.46 -12.44 -21.36
N THR A 329 33.33 -13.59 -20.70
CA THR A 329 33.29 -14.90 -21.37
C THR A 329 31.86 -15.32 -21.66
N ASP A 330 31.63 -16.01 -22.80
CA ASP A 330 30.33 -16.61 -23.12
C ASP A 330 29.81 -17.52 -21.99
N SER A 331 30.72 -18.17 -21.27
CA SER A 331 30.37 -19.03 -20.15
C SER A 331 29.79 -18.27 -18.96
N ALA A 332 30.16 -16.99 -18.75
CA ALA A 332 29.61 -16.14 -17.72
C ALA A 332 28.19 -15.70 -18.07
N ILE A 333 27.96 -15.37 -19.36
CA ILE A 333 26.61 -15.05 -19.87
C ILE A 333 25.68 -16.26 -19.77
N ARG A 334 26.15 -17.43 -20.24
CA ARG A 334 25.36 -18.67 -20.15
C ARG A 334 24.99 -19.02 -18.72
N ARG A 335 25.92 -18.85 -17.76
CA ARG A 335 25.64 -19.07 -16.34
C ARG A 335 24.57 -18.11 -15.82
N LEU A 336 24.61 -16.82 -16.20
CA LEU A 336 23.56 -15.88 -15.81
C LEU A 336 22.19 -16.32 -16.34
N ILE A 337 22.11 -16.70 -17.63
CA ILE A 337 20.86 -17.14 -18.24
C ILE A 337 20.32 -18.40 -17.53
N VAL A 338 21.18 -19.38 -17.24
CA VAL A 338 20.78 -20.59 -16.54
C VAL A 338 20.35 -20.29 -15.09
N ASP A 339 21.10 -19.45 -14.38
CA ASP A 339 20.80 -19.11 -12.99
C ASP A 339 19.53 -18.25 -12.85
N ALA A 340 19.25 -17.37 -13.81
CA ALA A 340 18.03 -16.55 -13.83
C ALA A 340 16.81 -17.34 -14.32
N GLY A 341 17.01 -18.28 -15.24
CA GLY A 341 15.91 -19.06 -15.84
C GLY A 341 14.85 -18.16 -16.46
N ASP A 342 13.58 -18.46 -16.16
CA ASP A 342 12.41 -17.70 -16.67
C ASP A 342 12.33 -16.28 -16.13
N ASP A 343 13.06 -15.95 -15.08
CA ASP A 343 13.05 -14.63 -14.42
C ASP A 343 14.09 -13.65 -15.01
N LEU A 344 14.76 -14.00 -16.13
CA LEU A 344 15.84 -13.20 -16.73
C LEU A 344 15.37 -11.78 -17.11
N ASP A 345 14.21 -11.67 -17.74
CA ASP A 345 13.66 -10.37 -18.18
C ASP A 345 13.38 -9.47 -16.98
N ASP A 346 12.78 -10.00 -15.93
CA ASP A 346 12.51 -9.29 -14.69
C ASP A 346 13.81 -8.88 -13.97
N LEU A 347 14.83 -9.74 -13.99
CA LEU A 347 16.16 -9.41 -13.48
C LEU A 347 16.77 -8.22 -14.25
N MET A 348 16.64 -8.20 -15.57
CA MET A 348 17.15 -7.10 -16.40
C MET A 348 16.37 -5.81 -16.16
N LEU A 349 15.05 -5.88 -15.94
CA LEU A 349 14.24 -4.71 -15.54
C LEU A 349 14.71 -4.15 -14.18
N LEU A 350 14.96 -5.02 -13.19
CA LEU A 350 15.47 -4.61 -11.88
C LEU A 350 16.84 -3.93 -12.02
N CYS A 351 17.76 -4.52 -12.76
CA CYS A 351 19.09 -3.96 -12.97
C CYS A 351 19.05 -2.61 -13.72
N LYS A 352 18.17 -2.48 -14.71
CA LYS A 352 17.96 -1.21 -15.41
C LYS A 352 17.42 -0.13 -14.49
N ALA A 353 16.47 -0.48 -13.62
CA ALA A 353 15.89 0.43 -12.63
C ALA A 353 16.91 0.90 -11.59
N ASP A 354 17.88 0.02 -11.22
CA ASP A 354 18.95 0.29 -10.26
C ASP A 354 19.99 1.30 -10.80
N ILE A 355 20.08 1.47 -12.12
CA ILE A 355 20.93 2.48 -12.74
C ILE A 355 20.33 3.89 -12.54
N THR A 356 20.55 4.47 -11.37
CA THR A 356 20.06 5.82 -11.02
C THR A 356 21.03 6.95 -11.40
N SER A 357 22.09 6.65 -12.18
CA SER A 357 23.08 7.63 -12.61
C SER A 357 22.51 8.60 -13.64
N LYS A 358 22.71 9.91 -13.45
CA LYS A 358 22.40 10.95 -14.44
C LYS A 358 23.38 10.97 -15.63
N ASN A 359 24.44 10.17 -15.60
CA ASN A 359 25.45 10.11 -16.65
C ASN A 359 25.00 9.15 -17.76
N GLN A 360 24.55 9.71 -18.89
CA GLN A 360 24.05 8.97 -20.05
C GLN A 360 25.03 7.90 -20.56
N SER A 361 26.36 8.14 -20.49
CA SER A 361 27.36 7.15 -20.91
C SER A 361 27.46 5.93 -20.01
N LYS A 362 26.95 6.01 -18.75
CA LYS A 362 26.82 4.86 -17.85
C LYS A 362 25.49 4.11 -18.02
N VAL A 363 24.49 4.76 -18.61
CA VAL A 363 23.16 4.17 -18.87
C VAL A 363 23.15 3.38 -20.18
N GLN A 364 24.02 3.73 -21.13
CA GLN A 364 24.11 3.08 -22.46
C GLN A 364 25.04 1.85 -22.50
N LYS A 365 25.84 1.61 -21.47
CA LYS A 365 26.63 0.37 -21.30
C LYS A 365 25.78 -0.73 -20.67
#